data_abfab823a0d5ae6050295b8a8bdcd21f
#
_entry.id   abfab823a0d5ae6050295b8a8bdcd21f
#
_cell.length_a   1.000
_cell.length_b   1.000
_cell.length_c   1.000
_cell.angle_alpha   90.00
_cell.angle_beta   90.00
_cell.angle_gamma   90.00
#
_symmetry.space_group_name_H-M   'P 1'
#
loop_
_entity.id
_entity.type
_entity.pdbx_description
1 polymer ?
#
loop_
_entity_poly.entity_id
_entity_poly.type
_entity_poly.pdbx_seq_one_letter_code
_entity_poly.pdbx_strand_id
1 'polypeptide(L)'
;MSKQFSNQDLKKLIVPLFLEQLLVALVGMADVFVIGFVGEAAVSGVSLVNSFNTIFLNLFTALAAGGAVVISQYIGREEKELASRSACQLALAAALFSVAAAVLILLNCEPLLRLLFGKVEPEVMAACITYLKISAYSYPALAVYNAGAALYRSFGKTSTTMYISIASNCINVVGNCIGVFVLKAGVAGVAWPSLIARTFSAAAITVLCFSKKNPVSYCWQGLLRLEG
;
A
#
# COMPACT_ATOMS: atom_id res chain seq x y z
N MET A 1 -23.14 -8.86 -27.59
CA MET A 1 -23.61 -9.77 -26.53
C MET A 1 -22.72 -9.61 -25.33
N SER A 2 -23.23 -9.04 -24.23
CA SER A 2 -22.50 -8.92 -22.97
C SER A 2 -22.19 -10.34 -22.44
N LYS A 3 -20.92 -10.71 -22.33
CA LYS A 3 -20.53 -11.94 -21.64
C LYS A 3 -21.04 -11.82 -20.19
N GLN A 4 -22.12 -12.52 -19.86
CA GLN A 4 -22.52 -12.69 -18.47
C GLN A 4 -21.38 -13.40 -17.73
N PHE A 5 -20.87 -12.79 -16.68
CA PHE A 5 -19.87 -13.42 -15.82
C PHE A 5 -20.44 -14.71 -15.23
N SER A 6 -19.75 -15.81 -15.45
CA SER A 6 -20.11 -17.09 -14.83
C SER A 6 -19.86 -17.01 -13.32
N ASN A 7 -20.64 -17.74 -12.52
CA ASN A 7 -20.40 -17.90 -11.08
C ASN A 7 -18.97 -18.38 -10.76
N GLN A 8 -18.34 -19.13 -11.67
CA GLN A 8 -16.95 -19.55 -11.53
C GLN A 8 -15.96 -18.38 -11.72
N ASP A 9 -16.25 -17.46 -12.65
CA ASP A 9 -15.41 -16.29 -12.88
C ASP A 9 -15.51 -15.32 -11.71
N LEU A 10 -16.71 -15.14 -11.14
CA LEU A 10 -16.92 -14.36 -9.93
C LEU A 10 -16.17 -14.94 -8.72
N LYS A 11 -16.19 -16.25 -8.51
CA LYS A 11 -15.44 -16.92 -7.44
C LYS A 11 -13.93 -16.71 -7.60
N LYS A 12 -13.39 -16.79 -8.82
CA LYS A 12 -11.95 -16.56 -9.10
C LYS A 12 -11.51 -15.13 -8.80
N LEU A 13 -12.40 -14.16 -8.84
CA LEU A 13 -12.13 -12.77 -8.49
C LEU A 13 -12.30 -12.50 -7.00
N ILE A 14 -13.43 -12.96 -6.42
CA ILE A 14 -13.83 -12.63 -5.06
C ILE A 14 -12.97 -13.36 -4.02
N VAL A 15 -12.71 -14.67 -4.23
CA VAL A 15 -11.98 -15.48 -3.22
C VAL A 15 -10.56 -14.95 -2.98
N PRO A 16 -9.73 -14.62 -4.00
CA PRO A 16 -8.42 -14.04 -3.75
C PRO A 16 -8.47 -12.69 -3.02
N LEU A 17 -9.44 -11.83 -3.37
CA LEU A 17 -9.61 -10.53 -2.70
C LEU A 17 -10.03 -10.70 -1.24
N PHE A 18 -10.93 -11.63 -0.96
CA PHE A 18 -11.35 -11.93 0.42
C PHE A 18 -10.18 -12.47 1.25
N LEU A 19 -9.41 -13.42 0.69
CA LEU A 19 -8.21 -13.95 1.36
C LEU A 19 -7.16 -12.87 1.58
N GLU A 20 -6.95 -11.97 0.61
CA GLU A 20 -6.04 -10.82 0.76
C GLU A 20 -6.47 -9.94 1.95
N GLN A 21 -7.76 -9.59 2.06
CA GLN A 21 -8.27 -8.76 3.17
C GLN A 21 -8.19 -9.48 4.52
N LEU A 22 -8.50 -10.78 4.55
CA LEU A 22 -8.38 -11.59 5.76
C LEU A 22 -6.93 -11.64 6.25
N LEU A 23 -5.98 -11.84 5.35
CA LEU A 23 -4.55 -11.86 5.68
C LEU A 23 -4.09 -10.50 6.21
N VAL A 24 -4.51 -9.39 5.59
CA VAL A 24 -4.19 -8.04 6.08
C VAL A 24 -4.71 -7.83 7.50
N ALA A 25 -5.93 -8.28 7.80
CA ALA A 25 -6.49 -8.18 9.15
C ALA A 25 -5.72 -9.03 10.17
N LEU A 26 -5.36 -10.28 9.81
CA LEU A 26 -4.58 -11.16 10.68
C LEU A 26 -3.18 -10.61 10.96
N VAL A 27 -2.52 -10.03 9.95
CA VAL A 27 -1.21 -9.39 10.14
C VAL A 27 -1.33 -8.15 11.01
N GLY A 28 -2.37 -7.33 10.85
CA GLY A 28 -2.62 -6.20 11.73
C GLY A 28 -2.78 -6.62 13.20
N MET A 29 -3.44 -7.75 13.47
CA MET A 29 -3.53 -8.33 14.81
C MET A 29 -2.15 -8.82 15.33
N ALA A 30 -1.37 -9.48 14.48
CA ALA A 30 -0.03 -9.93 14.82
C ALA A 30 0.90 -8.74 15.14
N ASP A 31 0.82 -7.65 14.37
CA ASP A 31 1.59 -6.45 14.62
C ASP A 31 1.29 -5.84 16.00
N VAL A 32 0.00 -5.73 16.36
CA VAL A 32 -0.43 -5.25 17.69
C VAL A 32 0.06 -6.19 18.80
N PHE A 33 0.01 -7.50 18.57
CA PHE A 33 0.51 -8.48 19.52
C PHE A 33 2.02 -8.36 19.74
N VAL A 34 2.79 -8.24 18.66
CA VAL A 34 4.26 -8.12 18.73
C VAL A 34 4.67 -6.81 19.40
N ILE A 35 4.01 -5.68 19.08
CA ILE A 35 4.33 -4.40 19.70
C ILE A 35 3.96 -4.37 21.21
N GLY A 36 3.02 -5.22 21.63
CA GLY A 36 2.65 -5.38 23.04
C GLY A 36 3.82 -5.78 23.94
N PHE A 37 4.81 -6.50 23.39
CA PHE A 37 6.04 -6.84 24.12
C PHE A 37 7.02 -5.67 24.30
N VAL A 38 6.84 -4.58 23.57
CA VAL A 38 7.67 -3.38 23.70
C VAL A 38 7.20 -2.51 24.86
N GLY A 39 5.88 -2.45 25.11
CA GLY A 39 5.28 -1.73 26.22
C GLY A 39 4.02 -0.94 25.83
N GLU A 40 3.28 -0.48 26.81
CA GLU A 40 1.98 0.18 26.64
C GLU A 40 2.10 1.51 25.84
N ALA A 41 3.14 2.28 26.11
CA ALA A 41 3.40 3.52 25.37
C ALA A 41 3.64 3.28 23.88
N ALA A 42 4.33 2.17 23.54
CA ALA A 42 4.55 1.76 22.15
C ALA A 42 3.26 1.34 21.47
N VAL A 43 2.43 0.53 22.14
CA VAL A 43 1.11 0.10 21.61
C VAL A 43 0.22 1.32 21.37
N SER A 44 0.13 2.23 22.33
CA SER A 44 -0.67 3.45 22.23
C SER A 44 -0.18 4.33 21.09
N GLY A 45 1.12 4.59 21.00
CA GLY A 45 1.70 5.43 19.96
C GLY A 45 1.51 4.84 18.55
N VAL A 46 1.77 3.55 18.38
CA VAL A 46 1.57 2.85 17.09
C VAL A 46 0.09 2.85 16.69
N SER A 47 -0.82 2.61 17.64
CA SER A 47 -2.27 2.60 17.37
C SER A 47 -2.79 3.96 16.93
N LEU A 48 -2.36 5.04 17.58
CA LEU A 48 -2.71 6.42 17.20
C LEU A 48 -2.24 6.73 15.77
N VAL A 49 -0.98 6.43 15.47
CA VAL A 49 -0.42 6.67 14.13
C VAL A 49 -1.05 5.76 13.08
N ASN A 50 -1.40 4.53 13.40
CA ASN A 50 -2.12 3.64 12.46
C ASN A 50 -3.50 4.18 12.10
N SER A 51 -4.21 4.79 13.05
CA SER A 51 -5.48 5.46 12.77
C SER A 51 -5.30 6.60 11.78
N PHE A 52 -4.24 7.38 11.93
CA PHE A 52 -3.85 8.43 11.00
C PHE A 52 -3.40 7.86 9.64
N ASN A 53 -2.55 6.86 9.62
CA ASN A 53 -2.09 6.19 8.41
C ASN A 53 -3.25 5.60 7.58
N THR A 54 -4.33 5.16 8.22
CA THR A 54 -5.52 4.61 7.56
C THR A 54 -6.16 5.63 6.63
N ILE A 55 -6.08 6.93 6.93
CA ILE A 55 -6.59 8.01 6.06
C ILE A 55 -5.84 7.98 4.72
N PHE A 56 -4.50 7.93 4.76
CA PHE A 56 -3.67 7.88 3.55
C PHE A 56 -3.82 6.57 2.80
N LEU A 57 -3.93 5.44 3.51
CA LEU A 57 -4.26 4.14 2.93
C LEU A 57 -5.54 4.19 2.09
N ASN A 58 -6.60 4.72 2.66
CA ASN A 58 -7.89 4.85 1.97
C ASN A 58 -7.81 5.83 0.81
N LEU A 59 -7.09 6.93 0.96
CA LEU A 59 -6.91 7.93 -0.09
C LEU A 59 -6.16 7.36 -1.30
N PHE A 60 -5.05 6.64 -1.08
CA PHE A 60 -4.31 5.98 -2.17
C PHE A 60 -5.11 4.86 -2.81
N THR A 61 -5.89 4.13 -2.03
CA THR A 61 -6.78 3.08 -2.55
C THR A 61 -7.91 3.66 -3.39
N ALA A 62 -8.50 4.77 -2.96
CA ALA A 62 -9.54 5.47 -3.72
C ALA A 62 -9.00 6.04 -5.04
N LEU A 63 -7.80 6.65 -5.01
CA LEU A 63 -7.12 7.14 -6.21
C LEU A 63 -6.87 5.99 -7.20
N ALA A 64 -6.35 4.87 -6.71
CA ALA A 64 -6.09 3.68 -7.52
C ALA A 64 -7.38 3.08 -8.09
N ALA A 65 -8.45 3.03 -7.30
CA ALA A 65 -9.76 2.53 -7.74
C ALA A 65 -10.36 3.41 -8.82
N GLY A 66 -10.30 4.74 -8.68
CA GLY A 66 -10.73 5.68 -9.71
C GLY A 66 -10.00 5.49 -11.03
N GLY A 67 -8.68 5.34 -10.99
CA GLY A 67 -7.87 5.06 -12.18
C GLY A 67 -8.18 3.69 -12.79
N ALA A 68 -8.45 2.66 -11.96
CA ALA A 68 -8.83 1.34 -12.43
C ALA A 68 -10.12 1.34 -13.27
N VAL A 69 -11.09 2.20 -12.93
CA VAL A 69 -12.33 2.36 -13.70
C VAL A 69 -12.02 2.85 -15.12
N VAL A 70 -11.19 3.90 -15.25
CA VAL A 70 -10.78 4.45 -16.55
C VAL A 70 -10.04 3.40 -17.37
N ILE A 71 -9.06 2.71 -16.78
CA ILE A 71 -8.30 1.65 -17.44
C ILE A 71 -9.23 0.52 -17.92
N SER A 72 -10.17 0.08 -17.07
CA SER A 72 -11.12 -0.98 -17.41
C SER A 72 -12.02 -0.60 -18.59
N GLN A 73 -12.42 0.70 -18.69
CA GLN A 73 -13.21 1.20 -19.82
C GLN A 73 -12.43 1.13 -21.13
N TYR A 74 -11.16 1.54 -21.15
CA TYR A 74 -10.30 1.44 -22.33
C TYR A 74 -10.03 -0.04 -22.72
N ILE A 75 -9.82 -0.91 -21.73
CA ILE A 75 -9.70 -2.36 -21.99
C ILE A 75 -10.99 -2.90 -22.61
N GLY A 76 -12.15 -2.50 -22.13
CA GLY A 76 -13.45 -2.91 -22.67
C GLY A 76 -13.70 -2.43 -24.11
N ARG A 77 -13.08 -1.33 -24.51
CA ARG A 77 -13.10 -0.77 -25.89
C ARG A 77 -12.00 -1.34 -26.78
N GLU A 78 -11.16 -2.25 -26.26
CA GLU A 78 -9.98 -2.81 -26.94
C GLU A 78 -8.88 -1.76 -27.26
N GLU A 79 -8.94 -0.57 -26.67
CA GLU A 79 -8.00 0.55 -26.83
C GLU A 79 -6.78 0.37 -25.91
N LYS A 80 -5.93 -0.64 -26.19
CA LYS A 80 -4.81 -1.05 -25.33
C LYS A 80 -3.78 0.04 -25.11
N GLU A 81 -3.55 0.91 -26.09
CA GLU A 81 -2.58 2.01 -25.98
C GLU A 81 -3.06 3.06 -24.97
N LEU A 82 -4.35 3.45 -25.05
CA LEU A 82 -4.94 4.40 -24.12
C LEU A 82 -5.02 3.82 -22.70
N ALA A 83 -5.34 2.52 -22.58
CA ALA A 83 -5.29 1.82 -21.30
C ALA A 83 -3.88 1.84 -20.68
N SER A 84 -2.82 1.61 -21.49
CA SER A 84 -1.43 1.66 -21.05
C SER A 84 -1.00 3.05 -20.61
N ARG A 85 -1.36 4.09 -21.38
CA ARG A 85 -1.11 5.48 -21.01
C ARG A 85 -1.80 5.87 -19.71
N SER A 86 -3.09 5.55 -19.57
CA SER A 86 -3.84 5.81 -18.33
C SER A 86 -3.25 5.09 -17.12
N ALA A 87 -2.76 3.86 -17.29
CA ALA A 87 -2.09 3.11 -16.24
C ALA A 87 -0.77 3.78 -15.79
N CYS A 88 0.03 4.28 -16.75
CA CYS A 88 1.26 5.00 -16.47
C CYS A 88 0.97 6.35 -15.78
N GLN A 89 -0.03 7.09 -16.24
CA GLN A 89 -0.45 8.35 -15.62
C GLN A 89 -0.96 8.14 -14.19
N LEU A 90 -1.74 7.08 -13.94
CA LEU A 90 -2.19 6.71 -12.61
C LEU A 90 -1.00 6.44 -11.67
N ALA A 91 -0.04 5.64 -12.13
CA ALA A 91 1.14 5.31 -11.33
C ALA A 91 1.98 6.54 -11.00
N LEU A 92 2.18 7.44 -11.99
CA LEU A 92 2.91 8.68 -11.82
C LEU A 92 2.18 9.64 -10.87
N ALA A 93 0.89 9.85 -11.08
CA ALA A 93 0.07 10.71 -10.22
C ALA A 93 0.06 10.20 -8.77
N ALA A 94 -0.12 8.90 -8.57
CA ALA A 94 -0.09 8.26 -7.25
C ALA A 94 1.30 8.42 -6.59
N ALA A 95 2.39 8.25 -7.34
CA ALA A 95 3.74 8.44 -6.84
C ALA A 95 4.01 9.90 -6.45
N LEU A 96 3.68 10.86 -7.31
CA LEU A 96 3.89 12.29 -7.03
C LEU A 96 3.07 12.75 -5.83
N PHE A 97 1.79 12.37 -5.77
CA PHE A 97 0.91 12.71 -4.67
C PHE A 97 1.40 12.12 -3.34
N SER A 98 1.83 10.86 -3.35
CA SER A 98 2.33 10.19 -2.14
C SER A 98 3.67 10.74 -1.67
N VAL A 99 4.57 11.13 -2.59
CA VAL A 99 5.82 11.82 -2.23
C VAL A 99 5.53 13.18 -1.63
N ALA A 100 4.62 13.98 -2.20
CA ALA A 100 4.22 15.25 -1.64
C ALA A 100 3.63 15.09 -0.22
N ALA A 101 2.74 14.10 -0.03
CA ALA A 101 2.18 13.78 1.28
C ALA A 101 3.26 13.35 2.28
N ALA A 102 4.20 12.48 1.88
CA ALA A 102 5.30 12.03 2.72
C ALA A 102 6.19 13.22 3.15
N VAL A 103 6.57 14.09 2.22
CA VAL A 103 7.38 15.27 2.51
C VAL A 103 6.67 16.22 3.48
N LEU A 104 5.39 16.51 3.25
CA LEU A 104 4.60 17.36 4.14
C LEU A 104 4.54 16.80 5.57
N ILE A 105 4.33 15.49 5.71
CA ILE A 105 4.28 14.82 7.01
C ILE A 105 5.66 14.81 7.67
N LEU A 106 6.72 14.51 6.94
CA LEU A 106 8.07 14.49 7.51
C LEU A 106 8.53 15.86 8.00
N LEU A 107 8.18 16.93 7.27
CA LEU A 107 8.50 18.31 7.66
C LEU A 107 7.68 18.80 8.86
N ASN A 108 6.45 18.30 9.04
CA ASN A 108 5.53 18.76 10.06
C ASN A 108 5.14 17.65 11.06
N CYS A 109 5.95 16.60 11.21
CA CYS A 109 5.62 15.41 11.99
C CYS A 109 5.18 15.74 13.42
N GLU A 110 5.99 16.47 14.15
CA GLU A 110 5.72 16.79 15.55
C GLU A 110 4.56 17.79 15.73
N PRO A 111 4.50 18.95 15.03
CA PRO A 111 3.35 19.85 15.09
C PRO A 111 2.03 19.15 14.72
N LEU A 112 2.06 18.29 13.72
CA LEU A 112 0.90 17.54 13.27
C LEU A 112 0.39 16.58 14.34
N LEU A 113 1.29 15.81 14.96
CA LEU A 113 0.93 14.88 16.04
C LEU A 113 0.40 15.62 17.28
N ARG A 114 1.01 16.75 17.64
CA ARG A 114 0.53 17.59 18.74
C ARG A 114 -0.84 18.20 18.48
N LEU A 115 -1.13 18.56 17.22
CA LEU A 115 -2.43 19.09 16.81
C LEU A 115 -3.51 18.00 16.86
N LEU A 116 -3.19 16.79 16.41
CA LEU A 116 -4.16 15.68 16.29
C LEU A 116 -4.43 15.00 17.64
N PHE A 117 -3.41 14.78 18.43
CA PHE A 117 -3.50 13.96 19.65
C PHE A 117 -3.33 14.77 20.93
N GLY A 118 -3.09 16.08 20.84
CA GLY A 118 -3.03 16.98 21.97
C GLY A 118 -1.88 16.65 22.94
N LYS A 119 -2.21 16.61 24.24
CA LYS A 119 -1.25 16.31 25.31
C LYS A 119 -1.29 14.83 25.66
N VAL A 120 -0.52 14.03 24.91
CA VAL A 120 -0.23 12.63 25.30
C VAL A 120 1.07 12.58 26.09
N GLU A 121 1.28 11.50 26.83
CA GLU A 121 2.52 11.27 27.58
C GLU A 121 3.75 11.37 26.67
N PRO A 122 4.89 11.90 27.18
CA PRO A 122 6.10 12.10 26.37
C PRO A 122 6.61 10.82 25.70
N GLU A 123 6.49 9.67 26.36
CA GLU A 123 6.88 8.36 25.83
C GLU A 123 5.99 7.92 24.64
N VAL A 124 4.68 8.15 24.76
CA VAL A 124 3.71 7.88 23.68
C VAL A 124 3.99 8.80 22.49
N MET A 125 4.27 10.08 22.73
CA MET A 125 4.60 11.04 21.67
C MET A 125 5.90 10.64 20.95
N ALA A 126 6.92 10.20 21.65
CA ALA A 126 8.18 9.72 21.06
C ALA A 126 7.95 8.48 20.20
N ALA A 127 7.10 7.55 20.65
CA ALA A 127 6.66 6.38 19.87
C ALA A 127 5.91 6.80 18.59
N CYS A 128 4.98 7.76 18.69
CA CYS A 128 4.24 8.32 17.55
C CYS A 128 5.18 8.93 16.51
N ILE A 129 6.11 9.77 16.94
CA ILE A 129 7.07 10.45 16.04
C ILE A 129 7.93 9.43 15.31
N THR A 130 8.47 8.45 16.03
CA THR A 130 9.32 7.40 15.44
C THR A 130 8.56 6.59 14.42
N TYR A 131 7.37 6.12 14.77
CA TYR A 131 6.56 5.28 13.88
C TYR A 131 6.03 6.06 12.66
N LEU A 132 5.56 7.30 12.85
CA LEU A 132 5.05 8.13 11.76
C LEU A 132 6.13 8.50 10.75
N LYS A 133 7.33 8.87 11.20
CA LYS A 133 8.46 9.17 10.31
C LYS A 133 8.79 7.98 9.41
N ILE A 134 8.94 6.79 9.98
CA ILE A 134 9.27 5.58 9.19
C ILE A 134 8.09 5.21 8.28
N SER A 135 6.85 5.30 8.77
CA SER A 135 5.65 5.04 7.96
C SER A 135 5.53 5.98 6.77
N ALA A 136 5.84 7.26 6.93
CA ALA A 136 5.78 8.26 5.86
C ALA A 136 6.72 7.91 4.69
N TYR A 137 7.91 7.37 4.96
CA TYR A 137 8.81 6.88 3.90
C TYR A 137 8.20 5.74 3.08
N SER A 138 7.24 5.00 3.64
CA SER A 138 6.58 3.90 2.93
C SER A 138 5.42 4.34 2.02
N TYR A 139 4.96 5.59 2.10
CA TYR A 139 3.80 6.07 1.33
C TYR A 139 3.99 5.99 -0.18
N PRO A 140 5.13 6.38 -0.76
CA PRO A 140 5.35 6.22 -2.21
C PRO A 140 5.27 4.76 -2.65
N ALA A 141 5.87 3.85 -1.87
CA ALA A 141 5.80 2.43 -2.15
C ALA A 141 4.35 1.91 -2.11
N LEU A 142 3.59 2.32 -1.08
CA LEU A 142 2.19 1.94 -0.93
C LEU A 142 1.31 2.44 -2.08
N ALA A 143 1.49 3.71 -2.50
CA ALA A 143 0.71 4.29 -3.59
C ALA A 143 1.02 3.61 -4.94
N VAL A 144 2.29 3.33 -5.22
CA VAL A 144 2.72 2.60 -6.43
C VAL A 144 2.17 1.18 -6.42
N TYR A 145 2.22 0.48 -5.28
CA TYR A 145 1.61 -0.84 -5.14
C TYR A 145 0.11 -0.81 -5.45
N ASN A 146 -0.63 0.13 -4.86
CA ASN A 146 -2.07 0.26 -5.08
C ASN A 146 -2.41 0.53 -6.55
N ALA A 147 -1.66 1.41 -7.23
CA ALA A 147 -1.84 1.68 -8.66
C ALA A 147 -1.59 0.44 -9.53
N GLY A 148 -0.50 -0.28 -9.29
CA GLY A 148 -0.19 -1.52 -10.00
C GLY A 148 -1.19 -2.65 -9.70
N ALA A 149 -1.62 -2.79 -8.45
CA ALA A 149 -2.65 -3.75 -8.06
C ALA A 149 -4.00 -3.44 -8.72
N ALA A 150 -4.36 -2.16 -8.82
CA ALA A 150 -5.56 -1.72 -9.53
C ALA A 150 -5.52 -2.11 -11.01
N LEU A 151 -4.37 -1.94 -11.68
CA LEU A 151 -4.15 -2.39 -13.05
C LEU A 151 -4.36 -3.90 -13.18
N TYR A 152 -3.77 -4.71 -12.28
CA TYR A 152 -3.94 -6.17 -12.30
C TYR A 152 -5.38 -6.62 -12.06
N ARG A 153 -6.10 -5.94 -11.16
CA ARG A 153 -7.54 -6.17 -10.91
C ARG A 153 -8.38 -5.84 -12.14
N SER A 154 -8.00 -4.81 -12.91
CA SER A 154 -8.68 -4.44 -14.17
C SER A 154 -8.62 -5.54 -15.24
N PHE A 155 -7.59 -6.41 -15.23
CA PHE A 155 -7.55 -7.59 -16.11
C PHE A 155 -8.16 -8.85 -15.49
N GLY A 156 -8.70 -8.76 -14.27
CA GLY A 156 -9.20 -9.94 -13.55
C GLY A 156 -8.12 -10.85 -12.97
N LYS A 157 -6.84 -10.40 -12.89
CA LYS A 157 -5.72 -11.17 -12.32
C LYS A 157 -5.52 -10.89 -10.83
N THR A 158 -6.56 -11.04 -10.02
CA THR A 158 -6.54 -10.78 -8.58
C THR A 158 -5.63 -11.74 -7.79
N SER A 159 -5.41 -12.95 -8.28
CA SER A 159 -4.50 -13.91 -7.65
C SER A 159 -3.06 -13.40 -7.58
N THR A 160 -2.62 -12.60 -8.55
CA THR A 160 -1.25 -12.04 -8.54
C THR A 160 -1.06 -11.07 -7.39
N THR A 161 -2.02 -10.17 -7.14
CA THR A 161 -1.97 -9.22 -6.03
C THR A 161 -2.04 -9.95 -4.69
N MET A 162 -2.85 -11.00 -4.59
CA MET A 162 -2.93 -11.85 -3.40
C MET A 162 -1.57 -12.50 -3.08
N TYR A 163 -0.87 -13.08 -4.05
CA TYR A 163 0.45 -13.70 -3.79
C TYR A 163 1.50 -12.69 -3.36
N ILE A 164 1.52 -11.49 -3.96
CA ILE A 164 2.41 -10.41 -3.53
C ILE A 164 2.08 -9.99 -2.09
N SER A 165 0.80 -9.87 -1.76
CA SER A 165 0.34 -9.52 -0.41
C SER A 165 0.74 -10.58 0.61
N ILE A 166 0.59 -11.87 0.29
CA ILE A 166 1.06 -12.97 1.16
C ILE A 166 2.56 -12.86 1.43
N ALA A 167 3.37 -12.72 0.38
CA ALA A 167 4.82 -12.60 0.52
C ALA A 167 5.23 -11.37 1.35
N SER A 168 4.60 -10.23 1.08
CA SER A 168 4.80 -8.99 1.84
C SER A 168 4.44 -9.14 3.31
N ASN A 169 3.32 -9.77 3.60
CA ASN A 169 2.87 -10.02 4.96
C ASN A 169 3.81 -10.99 5.71
N CYS A 170 4.34 -12.00 5.04
CA CYS A 170 5.36 -12.88 5.62
C CYS A 170 6.63 -12.08 5.96
N ILE A 171 7.10 -11.22 5.06
CA ILE A 171 8.26 -10.35 5.30
C ILE A 171 8.01 -9.43 6.50
N ASN A 172 6.81 -8.86 6.59
CA ASN A 172 6.42 -7.98 7.70
C ASN A 172 6.44 -8.71 9.03
N VAL A 173 5.73 -9.84 9.16
CA VAL A 173 5.62 -10.59 10.43
C VAL A 173 6.98 -11.12 10.88
N VAL A 174 7.75 -11.74 9.99
CA VAL A 174 9.10 -12.23 10.30
C VAL A 174 10.01 -11.07 10.70
N GLY A 175 9.95 -9.98 9.96
CA GLY A 175 10.73 -8.77 10.26
C GLY A 175 10.38 -8.15 11.61
N ASN A 176 9.07 -8.09 11.97
CA ASN A 176 8.63 -7.58 13.26
C ASN A 176 9.14 -8.46 14.42
N CYS A 177 9.08 -9.78 14.26
CA CYS A 177 9.64 -10.70 15.25
C CYS A 177 11.15 -10.48 15.43
N ILE A 178 11.89 -10.35 14.35
CA ILE A 178 13.34 -10.04 14.40
C ILE A 178 13.58 -8.68 15.02
N GLY A 179 12.85 -7.64 14.58
CA GLY A 179 13.02 -6.26 15.03
C GLY A 179 12.76 -6.08 16.53
N VAL A 180 11.73 -6.75 17.05
CA VAL A 180 11.34 -6.62 18.45
C VAL A 180 12.12 -7.57 19.36
N PHE A 181 12.20 -8.87 19.02
CA PHE A 181 12.75 -9.88 19.93
C PHE A 181 14.27 -10.05 19.81
N VAL A 182 14.83 -9.88 18.61
CA VAL A 182 16.28 -10.06 18.37
C VAL A 182 17.01 -8.74 18.47
N LEU A 183 16.57 -7.72 17.71
CA LEU A 183 17.24 -6.41 17.65
C LEU A 183 16.83 -5.48 18.81
N LYS A 184 15.72 -5.78 19.50
CA LYS A 184 15.17 -4.96 20.59
C LYS A 184 15.03 -3.48 20.21
N ALA A 185 14.66 -3.23 18.96
CA ALA A 185 14.60 -1.89 18.38
C ALA A 185 13.33 -1.11 18.76
N GLY A 186 12.53 -1.62 19.69
CA GLY A 186 11.31 -0.96 20.16
C GLY A 186 10.31 -0.72 19.03
N VAL A 187 9.74 0.47 18.96
CA VAL A 187 8.77 0.88 17.94
C VAL A 187 9.36 0.82 16.51
N ALA A 188 10.64 1.18 16.36
CA ALA A 188 11.32 1.08 15.07
C ALA A 188 11.41 -0.37 14.57
N GLY A 189 11.46 -1.35 15.49
CA GLY A 189 11.48 -2.77 15.18
C GLY A 189 10.25 -3.28 14.45
N VAL A 190 9.11 -2.58 14.52
CA VAL A 190 7.88 -2.88 13.77
C VAL A 190 7.74 -1.97 12.55
N ALA A 191 8.21 -0.73 12.63
CA ALA A 191 8.08 0.25 11.55
C ALA A 191 8.96 -0.09 10.33
N TRP A 192 10.23 -0.48 10.54
CA TRP A 192 11.14 -0.83 9.46
C TRP A 192 10.71 -2.05 8.64
N PRO A 193 10.31 -3.18 9.25
CA PRO A 193 9.78 -4.32 8.48
C PRO A 193 8.55 -3.95 7.65
N SER A 194 7.68 -3.10 8.16
CA SER A 194 6.53 -2.60 7.41
C SER A 194 6.95 -1.77 6.18
N LEU A 195 7.98 -0.92 6.30
CA LEU A 195 8.56 -0.19 5.17
C LEU A 195 9.17 -1.15 4.14
N ILE A 196 9.95 -2.13 4.58
CA ILE A 196 10.59 -3.13 3.71
C ILE A 196 9.52 -3.95 2.96
N ALA A 197 8.49 -4.43 3.66
CA ALA A 197 7.41 -5.21 3.08
C ALA A 197 6.63 -4.42 2.01
N ARG A 198 6.32 -3.15 2.27
CA ARG A 198 5.66 -2.26 1.30
C ARG A 198 6.55 -1.96 0.09
N THR A 199 7.83 -1.74 0.31
CA THR A 199 8.81 -1.51 -0.77
C THR A 199 8.96 -2.75 -1.65
N PHE A 200 9.02 -3.95 -1.04
CA PHE A 200 8.99 -5.22 -1.75
C PHE A 200 7.73 -5.35 -2.63
N SER A 201 6.56 -5.08 -2.07
CA SER A 201 5.29 -5.15 -2.82
C SER A 201 5.27 -4.19 -4.00
N ALA A 202 5.74 -2.96 -3.81
CA ALA A 202 5.82 -1.96 -4.86
C ALA A 202 6.79 -2.38 -5.97
N ALA A 203 7.97 -2.89 -5.61
CA ALA A 203 8.95 -3.38 -6.57
C ALA A 203 8.39 -4.57 -7.35
N ALA A 204 7.82 -5.56 -6.67
CA ALA A 204 7.25 -6.76 -7.29
C ALA A 204 6.14 -6.42 -8.29
N ILE A 205 5.16 -5.60 -7.89
CA ILE A 205 4.05 -5.23 -8.78
C ILE A 205 4.54 -4.38 -9.96
N THR A 206 5.50 -3.48 -9.73
CA THR A 206 6.06 -2.63 -10.79
C THR A 206 6.76 -3.47 -11.86
N VAL A 207 7.63 -4.39 -11.46
CA VAL A 207 8.31 -5.32 -12.39
C VAL A 207 7.27 -6.11 -13.21
N LEU A 208 6.22 -6.58 -12.56
CA LEU A 208 5.16 -7.30 -13.24
C LEU A 208 4.36 -6.41 -14.20
N CYS A 209 4.13 -5.14 -13.87
CA CYS A 209 3.42 -4.17 -14.74
C CYS A 209 4.23 -3.82 -16.01
N PHE A 210 5.56 -3.89 -15.98
CA PHE A 210 6.40 -3.73 -17.17
C PHE A 210 6.45 -4.97 -18.07
N SER A 211 5.91 -6.10 -17.62
CA SER A 211 5.92 -7.35 -18.41
C SER A 211 5.03 -7.23 -19.65
N LYS A 212 5.63 -7.44 -20.83
CA LYS A 212 4.93 -7.45 -22.13
C LYS A 212 3.94 -8.60 -22.30
N LYS A 213 3.88 -9.54 -21.36
CA LYS A 213 2.92 -10.65 -21.34
C LYS A 213 1.53 -10.22 -20.85
N ASN A 214 1.38 -9.01 -20.34
CA ASN A 214 0.10 -8.47 -19.89
C ASN A 214 -0.68 -7.86 -21.05
N PRO A 215 -2.02 -7.86 -21.00
CA PRO A 215 -2.88 -7.18 -22.00
C PRO A 215 -2.56 -5.68 -22.10
N VAL A 216 -2.19 -5.08 -20.99
CA VAL A 216 -1.78 -3.68 -20.82
C VAL A 216 -0.52 -3.69 -19.96
N SER A 217 0.52 -2.99 -20.39
CA SER A 217 1.80 -2.89 -19.66
C SER A 217 2.24 -1.44 -19.53
N TYR A 218 3.03 -1.13 -18.51
CA TYR A 218 3.66 0.16 -18.40
C TYR A 218 4.61 0.39 -19.57
N CYS A 219 4.52 1.59 -20.18
CA CYS A 219 5.41 2.01 -21.27
C CYS A 219 6.21 3.22 -20.80
N TRP A 220 7.55 3.19 -20.98
CA TRP A 220 8.42 4.31 -20.62
C TRP A 220 8.03 5.62 -21.32
N GLN A 221 7.53 5.54 -22.55
CA GLN A 221 7.08 6.70 -23.31
C GLN A 221 5.79 7.32 -22.74
N GLY A 222 4.92 6.49 -22.11
CA GLY A 222 3.70 6.95 -21.46
C GLY A 222 3.92 7.62 -20.10
N LEU A 223 5.06 7.36 -19.44
CA LEU A 223 5.46 8.02 -18.19
C LEU A 223 5.94 9.45 -18.40
N LEU A 224 6.45 9.79 -19.59
CA LEU A 224 7.07 11.09 -19.90
C LEU A 224 6.16 12.05 -20.65
N ARG A 225 5.03 11.59 -21.22
CA ARG A 225 4.07 12.42 -21.95
C ARG A 225 2.81 12.64 -21.12
N LEU A 226 2.78 13.71 -20.37
CA LEU A 226 1.56 14.32 -19.82
C LEU A 226 0.91 15.13 -20.97
N GLU A 227 0.19 14.47 -21.87
CA GLU A 227 -0.73 15.15 -22.76
C GLU A 227 -2.10 15.17 -22.10
N GLY A 228 -2.60 16.41 -21.85
CA GLY A 228 -3.93 16.70 -21.35
C GLY A 228 -5.03 16.31 -22.33
#